data_d2019d625ad1e2ee17eb6898f4d2b60a
#
_entry.id   d2019d625ad1e2ee17eb6898f4d2b60a
#
_cell.length_a   1.000
_cell.length_b   1.000
_cell.length_c   1.000
_cell.angle_alpha   90.00
_cell.angle_beta   90.00
_cell.angle_gamma   90.00
#
_symmetry.space_group_name_H-M   'P 1'
#
loop_
_entity.id
_entity.type
_entity.pdbx_description
1 polymer ?
#
loop_
_entity_poly.entity_id
_entity_poly.type
_entity_poly.pdbx_seq_one_letter_code
_entity_poly.pdbx_strand_id
1 'polypeptide(L)'
;MRDKAVTREFYLNKLGFEDIGAADYPEYLILKKDDIEIHFFLFKDLNPLENYGQIYIRTDNIIDWYESALERNIRMPEAGHLHAKPWGQMEFSLLDPDHNLLTFGQSVEEQGGGF
;
A
#
# COMPACT_ATOMS: atom_id res chain seq x y z
N MET A 1 -11.80 -1.68 -6.34
CA MET A 1 -12.15 -2.54 -5.20
C MET A 1 -13.39 -3.36 -5.49
N ARG A 2 -13.38 -4.61 -5.09
CA ARG A 2 -14.55 -5.47 -5.24
C ARG A 2 -15.59 -5.24 -4.15
N ASP A 3 -15.15 -4.83 -2.97
CA ASP A 3 -15.99 -4.66 -1.78
C ASP A 3 -15.41 -3.52 -0.95
N LYS A 4 -16.18 -2.46 -0.80
CA LYS A 4 -15.74 -1.27 -0.08
C LYS A 4 -15.39 -1.56 1.38
N ALA A 5 -16.20 -2.35 2.07
CA ALA A 5 -15.98 -2.66 3.48
C ALA A 5 -14.68 -3.42 3.70
N VAL A 6 -14.39 -4.40 2.86
CA VAL A 6 -13.16 -5.20 2.92
C VAL A 6 -11.93 -4.33 2.65
N THR A 7 -11.99 -3.49 1.62
CA THR A 7 -10.88 -2.58 1.28
C THR A 7 -10.64 -1.58 2.40
N ARG A 8 -11.71 -0.96 2.89
CA ARG A 8 -11.62 0.01 3.98
C ARG A 8 -11.01 -0.60 5.24
N GLU A 9 -11.47 -1.76 5.64
CA GLU A 9 -10.95 -2.45 6.83
C GLU A 9 -9.46 -2.76 6.70
N PHE A 10 -9.04 -3.26 5.55
CA PHE A 10 -7.63 -3.56 5.32
C PHE A 10 -6.75 -2.31 5.45
N TYR A 11 -7.11 -1.24 4.76
CA TYR A 11 -6.29 -0.03 4.77
C TYR A 11 -6.30 0.69 6.12
N LEU A 12 -7.44 0.71 6.83
CA LEU A 12 -7.52 1.33 8.15
C LEU A 12 -6.79 0.50 9.21
N ASN A 13 -7.07 -0.79 9.26
CA ASN A 13 -6.59 -1.64 10.36
C ASN A 13 -5.18 -2.18 10.15
N LYS A 14 -4.78 -2.41 8.90
CA LYS A 14 -3.45 -2.98 8.62
C LYS A 14 -2.43 -1.96 8.14
N LEU A 15 -2.86 -0.89 7.51
CA LEU A 15 -1.95 0.13 6.99
C LEU A 15 -2.06 1.48 7.70
N GLY A 16 -3.07 1.66 8.55
CA GLY A 16 -3.21 2.88 9.34
C GLY A 16 -3.74 4.08 8.60
N PHE A 17 -4.44 3.87 7.49
CA PHE A 17 -5.10 4.96 6.76
C PHE A 17 -6.37 5.41 7.46
N GLU A 18 -6.85 6.62 7.13
CA GLU A 18 -8.10 7.17 7.59
C GLU A 18 -9.06 7.33 6.42
N ASP A 19 -10.35 7.11 6.66
CA ASP A 19 -11.40 7.37 5.69
C ASP A 19 -11.76 8.87 5.79
N ILE A 20 -11.45 9.62 4.74
CA ILE A 20 -11.70 11.06 4.68
C ILE A 20 -12.86 11.43 3.77
N GLY A 21 -13.65 10.46 3.32
CA GLY A 21 -14.84 10.72 2.53
C GLY A 21 -15.88 11.51 3.33
N ALA A 22 -16.35 12.63 2.77
CA ALA A 22 -17.32 13.49 3.44
C ALA A 22 -18.72 12.90 3.48
N ALA A 23 -19.02 11.95 2.60
CA ALA A 23 -20.28 11.24 2.54
C ALA A 23 -20.01 9.77 2.19
N ASP A 24 -20.91 8.90 2.61
CA ASP A 24 -20.76 7.48 2.36
C ASP A 24 -21.31 7.13 0.97
N TYR A 25 -20.43 7.17 -0.02
CA TYR A 25 -20.75 6.71 -1.37
C TYR A 25 -20.39 5.23 -1.50
N PRO A 26 -21.36 4.33 -1.76
CA PRO A 26 -21.07 2.89 -1.86
C PRO A 26 -20.04 2.55 -2.95
N GLU A 27 -19.93 3.40 -3.97
CA GLU A 27 -19.10 3.13 -5.15
C GLU A 27 -17.72 3.76 -5.08
N TYR A 28 -17.40 4.49 -4.01
CA TYR A 28 -16.15 5.22 -3.92
C TYR A 28 -15.62 5.25 -2.50
N LEU A 29 -14.29 5.22 -2.36
CA LEU A 29 -13.61 5.28 -1.08
C LEU A 29 -12.40 6.19 -1.20
N ILE A 30 -12.26 7.12 -0.26
CA ILE A 30 -11.12 8.04 -0.21
C ILE A 30 -10.39 7.84 1.10
N LEU A 31 -9.14 7.44 1.02
CA LEU A 31 -8.32 7.17 2.18
C LEU A 31 -7.10 8.07 2.19
N LYS A 32 -6.65 8.43 3.39
CA LYS A 32 -5.46 9.26 3.57
C LYS A 32 -4.62 8.77 4.74
N LYS A 33 -3.31 8.82 4.57
CA LYS A 33 -2.32 8.68 5.64
C LYS A 33 -1.15 9.60 5.35
N ASP A 34 -0.83 10.52 6.27
CA ASP A 34 0.18 11.55 6.08
C ASP A 34 -0.12 12.33 4.78
N ASP A 35 0.81 12.36 3.84
CA ASP A 35 0.63 13.01 2.55
C ASP A 35 0.11 12.08 1.46
N ILE A 36 -0.23 10.84 1.81
CA ILE A 36 -0.68 9.83 0.85
C ILE A 36 -2.20 9.82 0.81
N GLU A 37 -2.77 10.07 -0.36
CA GLU A 37 -4.21 10.00 -0.57
C GLU A 37 -4.49 9.00 -1.69
N ILE A 38 -5.38 8.05 -1.43
CA ILE A 38 -5.72 6.99 -2.38
C ILE A 38 -7.23 6.95 -2.56
N HIS A 39 -7.67 6.96 -3.81
CA HIS A 39 -9.08 6.85 -4.18
C HIS A 39 -9.35 5.49 -4.81
N PHE A 40 -10.43 4.86 -4.38
CA PHE A 40 -10.86 3.57 -4.90
C PHE A 40 -12.26 3.69 -5.47
N PHE A 41 -12.51 3.07 -6.59
CA PHE A 41 -13.86 2.92 -7.13
C PHE A 41 -14.29 1.45 -7.05
N LEU A 42 -15.62 1.25 -7.00
CA LEU A 42 -16.18 -0.10 -6.91
C LEU A 42 -16.14 -0.79 -8.28
N PHE A 43 -15.58 -2.00 -8.28
CA PHE A 43 -15.53 -2.86 -9.45
C PHE A 43 -15.77 -4.29 -8.97
N LYS A 44 -17.04 -4.66 -8.80
CA LYS A 44 -17.43 -5.94 -8.20
C LYS A 44 -16.94 -7.15 -8.98
N ASP A 45 -16.86 -7.06 -10.29
CA ASP A 45 -16.50 -8.16 -11.17
C ASP A 45 -14.99 -8.28 -11.41
N LEU A 46 -14.19 -7.46 -10.73
CA LEU A 46 -12.75 -7.54 -10.83
C LEU A 46 -12.26 -8.94 -10.48
N ASN A 47 -11.46 -9.53 -11.37
CA ASN A 47 -10.74 -10.76 -11.06
C ASN A 47 -9.38 -10.39 -10.46
N PRO A 48 -9.14 -10.66 -9.15
CA PRO A 48 -7.88 -10.27 -8.53
C PRO A 48 -6.65 -10.89 -9.19
N LEU A 49 -6.79 -12.10 -9.74
CA LEU A 49 -5.67 -12.78 -10.40
C LEU A 49 -5.30 -12.13 -11.74
N GLU A 50 -6.16 -11.30 -12.28
CA GLU A 50 -5.94 -10.55 -13.52
C GLU A 50 -5.76 -9.05 -13.24
N ASN A 51 -5.67 -8.64 -11.98
CA ASN A 51 -5.48 -7.25 -11.62
C ASN A 51 -3.98 -6.91 -11.62
N TYR A 52 -3.60 -5.96 -12.45
CA TYR A 52 -2.23 -5.45 -12.55
C TYR A 52 -2.11 -4.02 -12.01
N GLY A 53 -3.06 -3.61 -11.16
CA GLY A 53 -3.03 -2.31 -10.52
C GLY A 53 -1.82 -2.15 -9.62
N GLN A 54 -1.10 -1.04 -9.75
CA GLN A 54 0.11 -0.76 -8.97
C GLN A 54 0.09 0.66 -8.44
N ILE A 55 0.57 0.81 -7.20
CA ILE A 55 0.71 2.10 -6.54
C ILE A 55 2.14 2.18 -6.01
N TYR A 56 2.85 3.26 -6.29
CA TYR A 56 4.18 3.51 -5.73
C TYR A 56 4.07 4.59 -4.67
N ILE A 57 4.54 4.30 -3.47
CA ILE A 57 4.47 5.21 -2.33
C ILE A 57 5.88 5.56 -1.90
N ARG A 58 6.23 6.84 -1.98
CA ARG A 58 7.49 7.33 -1.45
C ARG A 58 7.34 7.60 0.04
N THR A 59 8.33 7.17 0.81
CA THR A 59 8.33 7.36 2.25
C THR A 59 9.75 7.69 2.73
N ASP A 60 9.85 8.27 3.91
CA ASP A 60 11.12 8.49 4.60
C ASP A 60 11.29 7.59 5.82
N ASN A 61 10.37 6.63 6.00
CA ASN A 61 10.39 5.68 7.12
C ASN A 61 10.04 4.26 6.69
N ILE A 62 10.68 3.77 5.63
CA ILE A 62 10.35 2.48 5.01
C ILE A 62 10.52 1.30 5.96
N ILE A 63 11.47 1.37 6.90
CA ILE A 63 11.70 0.29 7.87
C ILE A 63 10.46 0.12 8.75
N ASP A 64 9.89 1.22 9.23
CA ASP A 64 8.69 1.18 10.06
C ASP A 64 7.50 0.58 9.30
N TRP A 65 7.34 0.98 8.04
CA TRP A 65 6.31 0.43 7.18
C TRP A 65 6.47 -1.09 7.00
N TYR A 66 7.70 -1.52 6.71
CA TYR A 66 8.00 -2.93 6.48
C TYR A 66 7.78 -3.78 7.73
N GLU A 67 8.30 -3.34 8.88
CA GLU A 67 8.14 -4.04 10.15
C GLU A 67 6.66 -4.15 10.53
N SER A 68 5.89 -3.08 10.37
CA SER A 68 4.46 -3.07 10.62
C SER A 68 3.73 -4.06 9.72
N ALA A 69 4.09 -4.13 8.44
CA ALA A 69 3.49 -5.07 7.51
C ALA A 69 3.76 -6.52 7.90
N LEU A 70 4.98 -6.81 8.35
CA LEU A 70 5.33 -8.17 8.84
C LEU A 70 4.54 -8.52 10.10
N GLU A 71 4.44 -7.61 11.06
CA GLU A 71 3.69 -7.83 12.30
C GLU A 71 2.21 -8.11 12.07
N ARG A 72 1.65 -7.50 11.04
CA ARG A 72 0.23 -7.63 10.71
C ARG A 72 -0.06 -8.73 9.69
N ASN A 73 0.96 -9.51 9.34
CA ASN A 73 0.85 -10.63 8.40
C ASN A 73 0.25 -10.23 7.06
N ILE A 74 0.64 -9.06 6.55
CA ILE A 74 0.20 -8.60 5.24
C ILE A 74 0.90 -9.44 4.17
N ARG A 75 0.12 -9.86 3.16
CA ARG A 75 0.64 -10.68 2.08
C ARG A 75 1.66 -9.92 1.24
N MET A 76 2.85 -10.52 1.07
CA MET A 76 3.90 -9.98 0.21
C MET A 76 4.29 -11.00 -0.85
N PRO A 77 4.48 -10.57 -2.11
CA PRO A 77 5.12 -11.44 -3.10
C PRO A 77 6.53 -11.82 -2.61
N GLU A 78 7.03 -12.96 -3.03
CA GLU A 78 8.38 -13.41 -2.64
C GLU A 78 9.44 -12.37 -2.97
N ALA A 79 9.36 -11.77 -4.15
CA ALA A 79 10.28 -10.72 -4.57
C ALA A 79 9.96 -9.35 -3.95
N GLY A 80 8.90 -9.25 -3.14
CA GLY A 80 8.45 -7.99 -2.55
C GLY A 80 9.06 -7.64 -1.21
N HIS A 81 9.89 -8.50 -0.63
CA HIS A 81 10.53 -8.20 0.65
C HIS A 81 11.53 -7.06 0.52
N LEU A 82 11.77 -6.37 1.63
CA LEU A 82 12.64 -5.19 1.65
C LEU A 82 14.03 -5.50 1.11
N HIS A 83 14.46 -4.76 0.11
CA HIS A 83 15.79 -4.90 -0.48
C HIS A 83 16.20 -3.63 -1.22
N ALA A 84 17.50 -3.47 -1.44
CA ALA A 84 18.05 -2.36 -2.20
C ALA A 84 17.93 -2.63 -3.71
N LYS A 85 17.54 -1.61 -4.45
CA LYS A 85 17.46 -1.65 -5.90
C LYS A 85 18.69 -0.96 -6.52
N PRO A 86 19.11 -1.40 -7.73
CA PRO A 86 20.27 -0.79 -8.40
C PRO A 86 20.16 0.71 -8.66
N TRP A 87 18.93 1.24 -8.70
CA TRP A 87 18.69 2.67 -8.95
C TRP A 87 18.66 3.52 -7.67
N GLY A 88 19.25 3.03 -6.59
CA GLY A 88 19.43 3.83 -5.37
C GLY A 88 18.21 3.93 -4.47
N GLN A 89 17.32 2.97 -4.53
CA GLN A 89 16.11 2.92 -3.69
C GLN A 89 16.11 1.65 -2.84
N MET A 90 15.65 1.76 -1.60
CA MET A 90 15.18 0.63 -0.82
C MET A 90 13.69 0.48 -1.10
N GLU A 91 13.23 -0.72 -1.40
CA GLU A 91 11.84 -0.97 -1.75
C GLU A 91 11.31 -2.25 -1.12
N PHE A 92 10.02 -2.26 -0.80
CA PHE A 92 9.26 -3.48 -0.57
C PHE A 92 7.86 -3.34 -1.15
N SER A 93 7.21 -4.47 -1.41
CA SER A 93 5.86 -4.48 -1.99
C SER A 93 4.96 -5.40 -1.21
N LEU A 94 3.69 -5.04 -1.12
CA LEU A 94 2.64 -5.86 -0.53
C LEU A 94 1.42 -5.90 -1.45
N LEU A 95 0.53 -6.84 -1.16
CA LEU A 95 -0.73 -7.00 -1.89
C LEU A 95 -1.91 -6.61 -1.00
N ASP A 96 -2.83 -5.83 -1.55
CA ASP A 96 -4.09 -5.55 -0.89
C ASP A 96 -5.13 -6.65 -1.21
N PRO A 97 -6.36 -6.59 -0.65
CA PRO A 97 -7.37 -7.66 -0.87
C PRO A 97 -7.74 -7.90 -2.32
N ASP A 98 -7.58 -6.90 -3.18
CA ASP A 98 -7.88 -7.00 -4.61
C ASP A 98 -6.64 -7.26 -5.46
N HIS A 99 -5.52 -7.62 -4.83
CA HIS A 99 -4.21 -7.84 -5.47
C HIS A 99 -3.64 -6.60 -6.14
N ASN A 100 -4.00 -5.39 -5.69
CA ASN A 100 -3.24 -4.22 -6.05
C ASN A 100 -1.87 -4.33 -5.40
N LEU A 101 -0.83 -4.07 -6.19
CA LEU A 101 0.54 -4.09 -5.70
C LEU A 101 0.91 -2.69 -5.17
N LEU A 102 1.18 -2.60 -3.88
CA LEU A 102 1.67 -1.37 -3.27
C LEU A 102 3.17 -1.51 -3.07
N THR A 103 3.94 -0.67 -3.73
CA THR A 103 5.39 -0.63 -3.58
C THR A 103 5.78 0.61 -2.79
N PHE A 104 6.48 0.41 -1.68
CA PHE A 104 7.02 1.48 -0.86
C PHE A 104 8.49 1.66 -1.21
N GLY A 105 8.92 2.90 -1.38
CA GLY A 105 10.28 3.20 -1.76
C GLY A 105 10.87 4.36 -0.97
N GLN A 106 12.14 4.24 -0.63
CA GLN A 106 12.89 5.29 0.04
C GLN A 106 14.28 5.37 -0.58
N SER A 107 14.74 6.60 -0.86
CA SER A 107 16.09 6.82 -1.33
C SER A 107 17.10 6.36 -0.29
N VAL A 108 18.14 5.65 -0.69
CA VAL A 108 19.19 5.22 0.23
C VAL A 108 19.91 6.41 0.86
N GLU A 109 19.97 7.54 0.17
CA GLU A 109 20.55 8.76 0.72
C GLU A 109 19.75 9.30 1.90
N GLU A 110 18.43 9.10 1.90
CA GLU A 110 17.52 9.52 2.96
C GLU A 110 17.65 8.63 4.22
N GLN A 111 18.32 7.50 4.11
CA GLN A 111 18.51 6.57 5.22
C GLN A 111 19.74 6.88 6.09
N GLY A 112 20.27 8.06 6.00
CA GLY A 112 21.39 8.49 6.81
C GLY A 112 22.75 8.34 6.14
N GLY A 113 22.80 8.11 4.86
CA GLY A 113 24.00 8.19 4.07
C GLY A 113 25.12 7.22 4.41
N GLY A 114 24.79 6.09 4.95
CA GLY A 114 25.75 5.07 5.30
C GLY A 114 26.09 4.08 4.19
N PHE A 115 25.88 4.42 2.99
CA PHE A 115 26.00 3.51 1.86
C PHE A 115 27.19 3.83 0.98
#